data_c4e15822367483e65f83baec40d3ca98
#
_entry.id   c4e15822367483e65f83baec40d3ca98
#
_cell.length_a   1.000
_cell.length_b   1.000
_cell.length_c   1.000
_cell.angle_alpha   90.00
_cell.angle_beta   90.00
_cell.angle_gamma   90.00
#
_symmetry.space_group_name_H-M   'P 1'
#
loop_
_entity.id
_entity.type
_entity.pdbx_description
1 polymer ?
#
loop_
_entity_poly.entity_id
_entity_poly.type
_entity_poly.pdbx_seq_one_letter_code
_entity_poly.pdbx_strand_id
1 'polypeptide(L)'
;MILETIVSTINQKREVNFAPFGIKKKSKDVIISPYIPSITLQNLRDNNCAVINYIDDASFYVNCILGKKNFKKKKTQIIDGFFLENSLSYDEVVVKKIIEDSVRPSFICEVVKSVSKKKYDGHNRAKAAIIEACILASRVKLLKKKRFWMNLIIYPLV
;
A
#
# COMPACT_ATOMS: atom_id res chain seq x y z
N MET A 1 4.96 -12.42 7.00
CA MET A 1 5.62 -11.09 7.07
C MET A 1 4.71 -10.06 6.42
N ILE A 2 4.57 -8.87 7.02
CA ILE A 2 3.82 -7.74 6.46
C ILE A 2 4.85 -6.73 5.94
N LEU A 3 4.65 -6.24 4.72
CA LEU A 3 5.47 -5.21 4.10
C LEU A 3 4.62 -3.96 3.88
N GLU A 4 5.07 -2.82 4.38
CA GLU A 4 4.39 -1.55 4.13
C GLU A 4 4.77 -1.01 2.75
N THR A 5 3.75 -0.70 1.95
CA THR A 5 3.88 -0.32 0.55
C THR A 5 2.85 0.74 0.18
N ILE A 6 3.01 1.34 -0.98
CA ILE A 6 1.93 2.13 -1.61
C ILE A 6 1.35 1.31 -2.76
N VAL A 7 0.08 0.95 -2.64
CA VAL A 7 -0.66 0.27 -3.70
C VAL A 7 -1.32 1.30 -4.61
N SER A 8 -1.10 1.20 -5.91
CA SER A 8 -1.81 1.98 -6.92
C SER A 8 -2.81 1.12 -7.67
N THR A 9 -4.01 1.65 -7.83
CA THR A 9 -5.12 1.06 -8.58
C THR A 9 -5.74 2.12 -9.47
N ILE A 10 -6.44 1.71 -10.52
CA ILE A 10 -7.18 2.62 -11.39
C ILE A 10 -8.68 2.32 -11.32
N ASN A 11 -9.51 3.31 -11.56
CA ASN A 11 -10.94 3.13 -11.78
C ASN A 11 -11.26 2.92 -13.28
N GLN A 12 -12.52 2.74 -13.62
CA GLN A 12 -12.98 2.57 -15.00
C GLN A 12 -12.69 3.80 -15.89
N LYS A 13 -12.53 5.00 -15.29
CA LYS A 13 -12.14 6.23 -16.00
C LYS A 13 -10.62 6.39 -16.09
N ARG A 14 -9.83 5.38 -15.67
CA ARG A 14 -8.36 5.39 -15.61
C ARG A 14 -7.77 6.42 -14.63
N GLU A 15 -8.57 6.91 -13.69
CA GLU A 15 -8.07 7.75 -12.60
C GLU A 15 -7.32 6.88 -11.58
N VAL A 16 -6.13 7.32 -11.20
CA VAL A 16 -5.24 6.55 -10.32
C VAL A 16 -5.52 6.89 -8.87
N ASN A 17 -5.72 5.86 -8.05
CA ASN A 17 -5.72 5.97 -6.60
C ASN A 17 -4.44 5.37 -6.02
N PHE A 18 -3.79 6.10 -5.12
CA PHE A 18 -2.66 5.64 -4.33
C PHE A 18 -3.10 5.51 -2.87
N ALA A 19 -2.76 4.38 -2.26
CA ALA A 19 -3.10 4.13 -0.85
C ALA A 19 -2.01 3.29 -0.16
N PRO A 20 -1.68 3.60 1.11
CA PRO A 20 -0.75 2.79 1.90
C PRO A 20 -1.39 1.46 2.28
N PHE A 21 -0.64 0.37 2.12
CA PHE A 21 -1.06 -0.98 2.48
C PHE A 21 0.08 -1.79 3.06
N GLY A 22 -0.21 -2.42 4.21
CA GLY A 22 0.56 -3.55 4.69
C GLY A 22 0.14 -4.81 3.92
N ILE A 23 0.91 -5.18 2.92
CA ILE A 23 0.70 -6.39 2.13
C ILE A 23 1.31 -7.61 2.80
N LYS A 24 0.77 -8.81 2.53
CA LYS A 24 1.40 -10.07 2.91
C LYS A 24 1.95 -10.76 1.66
N LYS A 25 3.25 -11.07 1.68
CA LYS A 25 3.89 -11.80 0.58
C LYS A 25 4.04 -13.28 0.96
N LYS A 26 3.57 -14.18 0.09
CA LYS A 26 3.65 -15.64 0.27
C LYS A 26 4.06 -16.27 -1.05
N SER A 27 5.32 -16.71 -1.15
CA SER A 27 5.90 -17.24 -2.39
C SER A 27 5.76 -16.23 -3.55
N LYS A 28 5.07 -16.58 -4.63
CA LYS A 28 4.79 -15.70 -5.79
C LYS A 28 3.50 -14.88 -5.63
N ASP A 29 2.73 -15.12 -4.57
CA ASP A 29 1.46 -14.44 -4.35
C ASP A 29 1.63 -13.28 -3.37
N VAL A 30 0.85 -12.24 -3.60
CA VAL A 30 0.71 -11.07 -2.73
C VAL A 30 -0.74 -10.97 -2.30
N ILE A 31 -0.97 -10.70 -1.02
CA ILE A 31 -2.31 -10.53 -0.47
C ILE A 31 -2.50 -9.04 -0.12
N ILE A 32 -3.51 -8.44 -0.74
CA ILE A 32 -3.96 -7.07 -0.47
C ILE A 32 -5.31 -7.19 0.22
N SER A 33 -5.48 -6.57 1.39
CA SER A 33 -6.73 -6.65 2.15
C SER A 33 -7.26 -5.25 2.47
N PRO A 34 -8.01 -4.62 1.55
CA PRO A 34 -8.61 -3.32 1.78
C PRO A 34 -9.80 -3.42 2.75
N TYR A 35 -10.03 -2.34 3.52
CA TYR A 35 -11.26 -2.21 4.33
C TYR A 35 -12.47 -1.87 3.45
N ILE A 36 -13.65 -2.24 3.93
CA ILE A 36 -14.94 -1.83 3.36
C ILE A 36 -15.46 -0.61 4.14
N PRO A 37 -15.83 0.50 3.46
CA PRO A 37 -15.64 0.81 2.04
C PRO A 37 -14.26 1.41 1.75
N SER A 38 -13.72 1.20 0.55
CA SER A 38 -12.53 1.93 0.09
C SER A 38 -12.45 1.99 -1.44
N ILE A 39 -11.80 3.04 -1.96
CA ILE A 39 -11.57 3.21 -3.40
C ILE A 39 -10.72 2.06 -3.95
N THR A 40 -9.70 1.63 -3.22
CA THR A 40 -8.85 0.50 -3.64
C THR A 40 -9.65 -0.80 -3.78
N LEU A 41 -10.59 -1.06 -2.85
CA LEU A 41 -11.49 -2.22 -2.94
C LEU A 41 -12.30 -2.20 -4.22
N GLN A 42 -12.95 -1.05 -4.50
CA GLN A 42 -13.77 -0.90 -5.71
C GLN A 42 -12.94 -1.10 -6.97
N ASN A 43 -11.78 -0.44 -7.05
CA ASN A 43 -10.89 -0.55 -8.20
C ASN A 43 -10.37 -1.98 -8.43
N LEU A 44 -10.04 -2.71 -7.35
CA LEU A 44 -9.62 -4.11 -7.44
C LEU A 44 -10.73 -5.03 -7.94
N ARG A 45 -11.99 -4.77 -7.55
CA ARG A 45 -13.14 -5.52 -8.05
C ARG A 45 -13.45 -5.23 -9.52
N ASP A 46 -13.29 -3.97 -9.91
CA ASP A 46 -13.62 -3.52 -11.27
C ASP A 46 -12.55 -3.96 -12.30
N ASN A 47 -11.27 -3.89 -11.94
CA ASN A 47 -10.16 -4.06 -12.89
C ASN A 47 -9.25 -5.27 -12.62
N ASN A 48 -9.43 -5.97 -11.52
CA ASN A 48 -8.69 -7.18 -11.16
C ASN A 48 -7.16 -7.06 -11.19
N CYS A 49 -6.62 -5.85 -11.08
CA CYS A 49 -5.17 -5.63 -11.08
C CYS A 49 -4.77 -4.45 -10.18
N ALA A 50 -3.51 -4.44 -9.77
CA ALA A 50 -2.90 -3.37 -9.01
C ALA A 50 -1.39 -3.31 -9.25
N VAL A 51 -0.77 -2.22 -8.80
CA VAL A 51 0.68 -2.10 -8.72
C VAL A 51 1.09 -1.91 -7.27
N ILE A 52 2.05 -2.68 -6.82
CA ILE A 52 2.65 -2.58 -5.50
C ILE A 52 3.95 -1.80 -5.64
N ASN A 53 4.00 -0.61 -5.06
CA ASN A 53 5.18 0.24 -5.10
C ASN A 53 5.94 0.11 -3.78
N TYR A 54 7.18 -0.36 -3.84
CA TYR A 54 8.10 -0.43 -2.70
C TYR A 54 8.83 0.89 -2.59
N ILE A 55 8.59 1.61 -1.52
CA ILE A 55 9.05 2.99 -1.31
C ILE A 55 9.78 3.10 0.01
N ASP A 56 10.90 3.80 0.00
CA ASP A 56 11.69 4.15 1.17
C ASP A 56 11.44 5.59 1.66
N ASP A 57 10.64 6.36 0.94
CA ASP A 57 10.32 7.74 1.30
C ASP A 57 9.00 7.82 2.08
N ALA A 58 9.11 8.09 3.38
CA ALA A 58 7.97 8.20 4.28
C ALA A 58 6.98 9.33 3.90
N SER A 59 7.43 10.35 3.14
CA SER A 59 6.56 11.45 2.71
C SER A 59 5.37 10.98 1.87
N PHE A 60 5.51 9.89 1.12
CA PHE A 60 4.40 9.31 0.36
C PHE A 60 3.28 8.80 1.27
N TYR A 61 3.62 8.19 2.41
CA TYR A 61 2.65 7.73 3.40
C TYR A 61 1.93 8.91 4.04
N VAL A 62 2.68 9.93 4.46
CA VAL A 62 2.13 11.18 5.02
C VAL A 62 1.17 11.84 4.02
N ASN A 63 1.60 12.01 2.77
CA ASN A 63 0.79 12.64 1.74
C ASN A 63 -0.47 11.84 1.41
N CYS A 64 -0.42 10.51 1.44
CA CYS A 64 -1.61 9.66 1.29
C CYS A 64 -2.62 9.90 2.41
N ILE A 65 -2.17 10.00 3.67
CA ILE A 65 -3.03 10.27 4.83
C ILE A 65 -3.66 11.67 4.75
N LEU A 66 -2.89 12.66 4.29
CA LEU A 66 -3.36 14.04 4.12
C LEU A 66 -4.21 14.25 2.85
N GLY A 67 -4.42 13.21 2.03
CA GLY A 67 -5.16 13.30 0.78
C GLY A 67 -4.40 13.97 -0.37
N LYS A 68 -3.12 14.29 -0.21
CA LYS A 68 -2.26 14.95 -1.21
C LYS A 68 -1.61 13.90 -2.12
N LYS A 69 -2.38 13.30 -3.04
CA LYS A 69 -1.96 12.14 -3.84
C LYS A 69 -1.52 12.48 -5.28
N ASN A 70 -1.14 13.72 -5.55
CA ASN A 70 -0.65 14.13 -6.87
C ASN A 70 0.83 13.72 -7.07
N PHE A 71 1.06 12.42 -7.20
CA PHE A 71 2.39 11.86 -7.36
C PHE A 71 2.77 11.71 -8.84
N LYS A 72 4.08 11.88 -9.15
CA LYS A 72 4.63 11.52 -10.45
C LYS A 72 4.52 10.00 -10.65
N LYS A 73 3.94 9.60 -11.79
CA LYS A 73 3.64 8.22 -12.12
C LYS A 73 3.95 7.91 -13.57
N LYS A 74 4.25 6.64 -13.86
CA LYS A 74 4.47 6.12 -15.21
C LYS A 74 3.58 4.90 -15.46
N LYS A 75 3.26 4.64 -16.73
CA LYS A 75 2.48 3.47 -17.13
C LYS A 75 3.23 2.17 -16.85
N THR A 76 2.51 1.16 -16.48
CA THR A 76 2.96 -0.23 -16.35
C THR A 76 3.22 -0.87 -17.71
N GLN A 77 3.84 -2.05 -17.71
CA GLN A 77 4.23 -2.76 -18.93
C GLN A 77 3.27 -3.89 -19.31
N ILE A 78 2.71 -4.59 -18.32
CA ILE A 78 1.89 -5.80 -18.54
C ILE A 78 0.42 -5.52 -18.22
N ILE A 79 0.12 -4.94 -17.06
CA ILE A 79 -1.26 -4.61 -16.68
C ILE A 79 -1.62 -3.19 -17.09
N ASP A 80 -2.91 -2.86 -17.15
CA ASP A 80 -3.32 -1.47 -17.26
C ASP A 80 -3.26 -0.79 -15.89
N GLY A 81 -2.27 0.08 -15.69
CA GLY A 81 -2.02 0.72 -14.41
C GLY A 81 -0.88 1.72 -14.46
N PHE A 82 -0.52 2.21 -13.26
CA PHE A 82 0.57 3.17 -13.11
C PHE A 82 1.39 2.83 -11.85
N PHE A 83 2.71 2.96 -11.98
CA PHE A 83 3.63 2.87 -10.86
C PHE A 83 4.16 4.25 -10.46
N LEU A 84 4.58 4.40 -9.22
CA LEU A 84 5.22 5.62 -8.73
C LEU A 84 6.64 5.78 -9.30
N GLU A 85 6.92 6.93 -9.90
CA GLU A 85 8.23 7.19 -10.51
C GLU A 85 9.37 7.10 -9.49
N ASN A 86 9.13 7.48 -8.24
CA ASN A 86 10.11 7.48 -7.16
C ASN A 86 10.20 6.15 -6.39
N SER A 87 9.45 5.11 -6.76
CA SER A 87 9.60 3.80 -6.11
C SER A 87 11.00 3.20 -6.32
N LEU A 88 11.47 2.45 -5.34
CA LEU A 88 12.72 1.65 -5.46
C LEU A 88 12.52 0.48 -6.40
N SER A 89 11.37 -0.16 -6.29
CA SER A 89 10.91 -1.26 -7.14
C SER A 89 9.40 -1.28 -7.17
N TYR A 90 8.82 -2.04 -8.11
CA TYR A 90 7.38 -2.27 -8.14
C TYR A 90 7.07 -3.66 -8.67
N ASP A 91 5.93 -4.21 -8.23
CA ASP A 91 5.34 -5.43 -8.76
C ASP A 91 4.00 -5.10 -9.44
N GLU A 92 3.80 -5.57 -10.66
CA GLU A 92 2.51 -5.58 -11.33
C GLU A 92 1.80 -6.88 -10.95
N VAL A 93 0.57 -6.79 -10.44
CA VAL A 93 -0.16 -7.92 -9.90
C VAL A 93 -1.57 -8.03 -10.47
N VAL A 94 -2.03 -9.28 -10.66
CA VAL A 94 -3.37 -9.61 -11.12
C VAL A 94 -4.08 -10.44 -10.05
N VAL A 95 -5.33 -10.12 -9.78
CA VAL A 95 -6.16 -10.83 -8.82
C VAL A 95 -6.49 -12.24 -9.32
N LYS A 96 -6.10 -13.26 -8.56
CA LYS A 96 -6.43 -14.67 -8.85
C LYS A 96 -7.66 -15.16 -8.10
N LYS A 97 -7.81 -14.68 -6.86
CA LYS A 97 -8.87 -15.13 -5.96
C LYS A 97 -9.22 -14.04 -4.96
N ILE A 98 -10.49 -13.93 -4.65
CA ILE A 98 -11.00 -13.08 -3.57
C ILE A 98 -11.51 -14.01 -2.47
N ILE A 99 -11.08 -13.75 -1.24
CA ILE A 99 -11.66 -14.33 -0.03
C ILE A 99 -12.52 -13.24 0.57
N GLU A 100 -13.84 -13.43 0.50
CA GLU A 100 -14.78 -12.42 0.99
C GLU A 100 -14.77 -12.35 2.51
N ASP A 101 -14.94 -11.14 3.02
CA ASP A 101 -15.08 -10.82 4.43
C ASP A 101 -15.91 -9.55 4.54
N SER A 102 -16.77 -9.45 5.56
CA SER A 102 -17.68 -8.32 5.73
C SER A 102 -17.00 -7.00 6.08
N VAL A 103 -15.76 -7.04 6.56
CA VAL A 103 -14.99 -5.88 7.01
C VAL A 103 -13.76 -5.65 6.14
N ARG A 104 -13.06 -6.75 5.78
CA ARG A 104 -11.74 -6.68 5.15
C ARG A 104 -11.47 -7.87 4.23
N PRO A 105 -12.07 -7.92 3.04
CA PRO A 105 -11.84 -9.00 2.08
C PRO A 105 -10.36 -9.07 1.68
N SER A 106 -9.90 -10.25 1.32
CA SER A 106 -8.51 -10.51 0.94
C SER A 106 -8.41 -10.86 -0.53
N PHE A 107 -7.67 -10.05 -1.28
CA PHE A 107 -7.35 -10.26 -2.69
C PHE A 107 -6.02 -10.99 -2.80
N ILE A 108 -6.05 -12.23 -3.24
CA ILE A 108 -4.85 -13.03 -3.54
C ILE A 108 -4.45 -12.71 -4.98
N CYS A 109 -3.30 -12.08 -5.13
CA CYS A 109 -2.80 -11.57 -6.40
C CYS A 109 -1.53 -12.31 -6.81
N GLU A 110 -1.43 -12.66 -8.08
CA GLU A 110 -0.20 -13.17 -8.68
C GLU A 110 0.67 -12.00 -9.16
N VAL A 111 1.97 -12.10 -8.89
CA VAL A 111 2.95 -11.15 -9.45
C VAL A 111 3.24 -11.55 -10.90
N VAL A 112 2.82 -10.72 -11.85
CA VAL A 112 3.04 -10.95 -13.29
C VAL A 112 4.28 -10.24 -13.81
N LYS A 113 4.75 -9.20 -13.10
CA LYS A 113 5.98 -8.47 -13.43
C LYS A 113 6.58 -7.87 -12.17
N SER A 114 7.90 -8.00 -12.03
CA SER A 114 8.69 -7.30 -11.00
C SER A 114 9.77 -6.46 -11.66
N VAL A 115 9.92 -5.21 -11.21
CA VAL A 115 10.93 -4.28 -11.72
C VAL A 115 11.68 -3.66 -10.56
N SER A 116 13.00 -3.82 -10.53
CA SER A 116 13.90 -3.11 -9.62
C SER A 116 14.48 -1.89 -10.33
N LYS A 117 14.44 -0.73 -9.69
CA LYS A 117 14.83 0.56 -10.28
C LYS A 117 15.99 1.22 -9.55
N LYS A 118 15.97 1.17 -8.22
CA LYS A 118 16.94 1.85 -7.36
C LYS A 118 17.42 0.91 -6.28
N LYS A 119 18.66 1.10 -5.85
CA LYS A 119 19.23 0.40 -4.69
C LYS A 119 18.54 0.86 -3.41
N TYR A 120 18.33 -0.06 -2.50
CA TYR A 120 17.96 0.24 -1.12
C TYR A 120 19.22 0.52 -0.30
N ASP A 121 19.31 1.70 0.30
CA ASP A 121 20.51 2.14 1.02
C ASP A 121 20.54 1.71 2.49
N GLY A 122 19.50 1.06 2.97
CA GLY A 122 19.41 0.59 4.34
C GLY A 122 18.24 1.16 5.12
N HIS A 123 18.03 0.63 6.32
CA HIS A 123 16.93 1.00 7.18
C HIS A 123 17.19 2.34 7.89
N ASN A 124 16.29 3.29 7.74
CA ASN A 124 16.30 4.57 8.45
C ASN A 124 15.23 4.58 9.55
N ARG A 125 15.65 4.66 10.82
CA ARG A 125 14.73 4.61 11.98
C ARG A 125 13.73 5.75 12.00
N ALA A 126 14.12 6.97 11.58
CA ALA A 126 13.20 8.10 11.52
C ALA A 126 12.09 7.89 10.48
N LYS A 127 12.42 7.41 9.28
CA LYS A 127 11.44 7.04 8.26
C LYS A 127 10.50 5.95 8.75
N ALA A 128 11.00 4.92 9.42
CA ALA A 128 10.20 3.85 9.98
C ALA A 128 9.21 4.36 11.04
N ALA A 129 9.65 5.24 11.94
CA ALA A 129 8.78 5.86 12.95
C ALA A 129 7.65 6.70 12.32
N ILE A 130 7.95 7.45 11.25
CA ILE A 130 6.94 8.23 10.51
C ILE A 130 5.93 7.30 9.84
N ILE A 131 6.36 6.21 9.21
CA ILE A 131 5.47 5.22 8.59
C ILE A 131 4.55 4.60 9.64
N GLU A 132 5.10 4.19 10.79
CA GLU A 132 4.32 3.64 11.91
C GLU A 132 3.29 4.66 12.42
N ALA A 133 3.68 5.93 12.59
CA ALA A 133 2.74 6.99 12.97
C ALA A 133 1.61 7.15 11.94
N CYS A 134 1.90 7.05 10.65
CA CYS A 134 0.89 7.07 9.58
C CYS A 134 -0.07 5.88 9.68
N ILE A 135 0.44 4.68 9.95
CA ILE A 135 -0.38 3.48 10.15
C ILE A 135 -1.34 3.66 11.32
N LEU A 136 -0.85 4.16 12.45
CA LEU A 136 -1.66 4.45 13.63
C LEU A 136 -2.71 5.53 13.34
N ALA A 137 -2.32 6.63 12.67
CA ALA A 137 -3.22 7.72 12.30
C ALA A 137 -4.36 7.24 11.39
N SER A 138 -4.07 6.35 10.42
CA SER A 138 -5.08 5.78 9.51
C SER A 138 -6.13 4.92 10.23
N ARG A 139 -5.81 4.41 11.42
CA ARG A 139 -6.63 3.52 12.23
C ARG A 139 -7.23 4.17 13.46
N VAL A 140 -7.05 5.47 13.65
CA VAL A 140 -7.47 6.18 14.88
C VAL A 140 -8.95 5.98 15.20
N LYS A 141 -9.82 5.93 14.18
CA LYS A 141 -11.26 5.69 14.36
C LYS A 141 -11.59 4.24 14.72
N LEU A 142 -10.68 3.30 14.49
CA LEU A 142 -10.84 1.87 14.73
C LEU A 142 -10.19 1.43 16.05
N LEU A 143 -9.25 2.21 16.57
CA LEU A 143 -8.53 1.91 17.80
C LEU A 143 -9.26 2.49 19.02
N LYS A 144 -9.47 1.67 20.07
CA LYS A 144 -9.90 2.19 21.39
C LYS A 144 -8.81 3.15 21.89
N LYS A 145 -9.22 4.32 22.45
CA LYS A 145 -8.33 5.39 22.96
C LYS A 145 -7.09 4.88 23.72
N LYS A 146 -7.27 3.91 24.60
CA LYS A 146 -6.22 3.32 25.45
C LYS A 146 -5.12 2.59 24.63
N ARG A 147 -5.49 1.93 23.53
CA ARG A 147 -4.57 1.18 22.67
C ARG A 147 -3.76 2.09 21.75
N PHE A 148 -4.33 3.24 21.36
CA PHE A 148 -3.64 4.26 20.58
C PHE A 148 -2.44 4.83 21.34
N TRP A 149 -2.65 5.24 22.59
CA TRP A 149 -1.59 5.79 23.45
C TRP A 149 -0.52 4.75 23.82
N MET A 150 -0.90 3.50 24.10
CA MET A 150 0.07 2.44 24.37
C MET A 150 1.01 2.17 23.21
N ASN A 151 0.53 2.16 21.97
CA ASN A 151 1.37 1.96 20.80
C ASN A 151 2.31 3.15 20.51
N LEU A 152 1.91 4.37 20.88
CA LEU A 152 2.77 5.56 20.78
C LEU A 152 3.89 5.59 21.85
N ILE A 153 3.65 4.96 23.03
CA ILE A 153 4.59 4.95 24.16
C ILE A 153 5.65 3.83 24.02
N ILE A 154 5.37 2.77 23.25
CA ILE A 154 6.29 1.63 23.06
C ILE A 154 7.51 1.97 22.20
N TYR A 155 7.52 3.12 21.51
CA TYR A 155 8.71 3.67 20.88
C TYR A 155 9.21 4.89 21.63
N PRO A 156 9.89 4.74 22.80
CA PRO A 156 10.59 5.86 23.39
C PRO A 156 11.67 6.30 22.38
N LEU A 157 11.67 7.60 22.10
CA LEU A 157 12.77 8.25 21.40
C LEU A 157 14.05 8.02 22.24
N VAL A 158 14.90 7.10 21.82
CA VAL A 158 16.28 6.98 22.28
C VAL A 158 17.19 7.57 21.23
#